data_c3d794766b8dc88fefbe00607f3f9a3e
#
_entry.id   c3d794766b8dc88fefbe00607f3f9a3e
#
_cell.length_a   1.000
_cell.length_b   1.000
_cell.length_c   1.000
_cell.angle_alpha   90.00
_cell.angle_beta   90.00
_cell.angle_gamma   90.00
#
_symmetry.space_group_name_H-M   'P 1'
#
loop_
_entity.id
_entity.type
_entity.pdbx_description
1 polymer ?
#
loop_
_entity_poly.entity_id
_entity_poly.type
_entity_poly.pdbx_seq_one_letter_code
_entity_poly.pdbx_strand_id
1 'polypeptide(L)'
;RNQEEIFRRAGRSIEIAMVADLDTTRAQAAAGPGVTVVADARAVIANPEIDIIIELIGGYGIAKQLVLEAIAAGKHVVTANKALLAVHGTEIFAAAHKHGVMVAFEAAVAGGIPIIKALREGLTANRIEWIAGIINGTTNFILSEMRDKGLDFDVVLKEAQRLGYAEADPTFDIEGVDAAHKATLMSAIAFGIPVQFDKAYVEGITKLGAQDIKYAEQLGYRIKLLGITKRTAKGIELRVHPSLVPAKRLIANVEGAMNAVMVQGDAVGTTLYYGKGAGSEPTASAVIADLVDIARLHGAEAAQRVPHLAFQPQSMSDMPVLPMSEVVTSYYLRLNVADEAGVLAKVTGILAGAGISIDAMLQREADEVGGEGATQTDLIILTHDCVEAKMNEAMAQMQAL
;
A
#
# COMPACT_ATOMS: atom_id res chain seq x y z
N ARG A 1 -26.19 -11.35 6.14
CA ARG A 1 -26.47 -10.67 7.39
C ARG A 1 -27.26 -9.38 7.18
N ASN A 2 -26.92 -8.53 6.22
CA ASN A 2 -27.57 -7.24 5.96
C ASN A 2 -28.35 -7.23 4.64
N GLN A 3 -28.98 -8.33 4.25
CA GLN A 3 -29.59 -8.51 2.93
C GLN A 3 -30.65 -7.45 2.59
N GLU A 4 -31.50 -7.10 3.58
CA GLU A 4 -32.52 -6.09 3.41
C GLU A 4 -31.92 -4.69 3.14
N GLU A 5 -30.90 -4.28 3.91
CA GLU A 5 -30.19 -3.02 3.69
C GLU A 5 -29.48 -2.98 2.33
N ILE A 6 -28.88 -4.09 1.93
CA ILE A 6 -28.20 -4.21 0.63
C ILE A 6 -29.24 -4.06 -0.48
N PHE A 7 -30.37 -4.76 -0.41
CA PHE A 7 -31.47 -4.65 -1.38
C PHE A 7 -32.00 -3.21 -1.51
N ARG A 8 -32.27 -2.57 -0.35
CA ARG A 8 -32.75 -1.17 -0.33
C ARG A 8 -31.76 -0.20 -0.98
N ARG A 9 -30.47 -0.47 -0.90
CA ARG A 9 -29.42 0.36 -1.49
C ARG A 9 -29.15 0.04 -2.95
N ALA A 10 -29.19 -1.24 -3.32
CA ALA A 10 -28.95 -1.70 -4.69
C ALA A 10 -30.15 -1.43 -5.62
N GLY A 11 -31.37 -1.42 -5.07
CA GLY A 11 -32.62 -1.32 -5.82
C GLY A 11 -33.02 -2.64 -6.51
N ARG A 12 -32.26 -3.72 -6.29
CA ARG A 12 -32.51 -5.08 -6.81
C ARG A 12 -31.85 -6.13 -5.95
N SER A 13 -32.26 -7.39 -6.09
CA SER A 13 -31.63 -8.53 -5.41
C SER A 13 -30.23 -8.78 -5.96
N ILE A 14 -29.34 -9.17 -5.06
CA ILE A 14 -28.00 -9.70 -5.37
C ILE A 14 -27.96 -11.09 -4.76
N GLU A 15 -27.75 -12.11 -5.58
CA GLU A 15 -27.79 -13.51 -5.19
C GLU A 15 -26.50 -14.22 -5.55
N ILE A 16 -26.02 -15.08 -4.66
CA ILE A 16 -24.90 -15.98 -4.95
C ILE A 16 -25.49 -17.24 -5.59
N ALA A 17 -25.33 -17.39 -6.89
CA ALA A 17 -25.88 -18.52 -7.63
C ALA A 17 -24.91 -19.72 -7.66
N MET A 18 -23.59 -19.44 -7.80
CA MET A 18 -22.57 -20.50 -7.89
C MET A 18 -21.30 -20.10 -7.13
N VAL A 19 -20.60 -21.10 -6.62
CA VAL A 19 -19.29 -20.98 -6.01
C VAL A 19 -18.35 -22.01 -6.64
N ALA A 20 -17.15 -21.60 -7.00
CA ALA A 20 -16.08 -22.50 -7.44
C ALA A 20 -14.95 -22.52 -6.42
N ASP A 21 -14.58 -23.71 -5.95
CA ASP A 21 -13.45 -23.94 -5.07
C ASP A 21 -12.91 -25.35 -5.28
N LEU A 22 -11.59 -25.52 -5.17
CA LEU A 22 -10.97 -26.83 -5.25
C LEU A 22 -11.40 -27.73 -4.08
N ASP A 23 -11.65 -27.15 -2.90
CA ASP A 23 -12.28 -27.82 -1.76
C ASP A 23 -13.80 -27.62 -1.78
N THR A 24 -14.45 -28.41 -2.63
CA THR A 24 -15.92 -28.37 -2.78
C THR A 24 -16.68 -28.70 -1.50
N THR A 25 -16.09 -29.49 -0.58
CA THR A 25 -16.72 -29.83 0.70
C THR A 25 -16.81 -28.61 1.62
N ARG A 26 -15.71 -27.89 1.75
CA ARG A 26 -15.65 -26.66 2.52
C ARG A 26 -16.54 -25.58 1.89
N ALA A 27 -16.48 -25.45 0.57
CA ALA A 27 -17.31 -24.51 -0.17
C ALA A 27 -18.80 -24.77 0.03
N GLN A 28 -19.25 -26.04 -0.05
CA GLN A 28 -20.64 -26.43 0.16
C GLN A 28 -21.13 -26.09 1.59
N ALA A 29 -20.26 -26.29 2.58
CA ALA A 29 -20.60 -25.95 3.98
C ALA A 29 -20.77 -24.43 4.18
N ALA A 30 -20.08 -23.61 3.43
CA ALA A 30 -20.11 -22.15 3.51
C ALA A 30 -21.19 -21.49 2.64
N ALA A 31 -21.51 -22.08 1.49
CA ALA A 31 -22.33 -21.47 0.45
C ALA A 31 -23.81 -21.32 0.82
N GLY A 32 -24.32 -22.14 1.73
CA GLY A 32 -25.73 -22.16 2.11
C GLY A 32 -26.64 -22.90 1.11
N PRO A 33 -27.94 -23.00 1.40
CA PRO A 33 -28.91 -23.72 0.57
C PRO A 33 -29.16 -22.99 -0.77
N GLY A 34 -29.30 -23.79 -1.82
CA GLY A 34 -29.62 -23.27 -3.16
C GLY A 34 -28.43 -22.79 -4.00
N VAL A 35 -27.23 -22.74 -3.43
CA VAL A 35 -26.00 -22.37 -4.15
C VAL A 35 -25.35 -23.60 -4.78
N THR A 36 -25.08 -23.54 -6.09
CA THR A 36 -24.36 -24.61 -6.79
C THR A 36 -22.86 -24.49 -6.54
N VAL A 37 -22.23 -25.57 -6.08
CA VAL A 37 -20.78 -25.63 -5.85
C VAL A 37 -20.13 -26.50 -6.91
N VAL A 38 -19.04 -26.00 -7.52
CA VAL A 38 -18.26 -26.67 -8.57
C VAL A 38 -16.77 -26.61 -8.26
N ALA A 39 -15.99 -27.53 -8.82
CA ALA A 39 -14.53 -27.50 -8.69
C ALA A 39 -13.85 -26.62 -9.75
N ASP A 40 -14.48 -26.47 -10.93
CA ASP A 40 -13.91 -25.70 -12.04
C ASP A 40 -14.59 -24.32 -12.14
N ALA A 41 -13.81 -23.26 -11.94
CA ALA A 41 -14.28 -21.87 -12.04
C ALA A 41 -14.80 -21.52 -13.45
N ARG A 42 -14.36 -22.22 -14.50
CA ARG A 42 -14.87 -21.99 -15.87
C ARG A 42 -16.33 -22.37 -16.03
N ALA A 43 -16.83 -23.32 -15.23
CA ALA A 43 -18.25 -23.64 -15.19
C ALA A 43 -19.09 -22.44 -14.70
N VAL A 44 -18.57 -21.64 -13.77
CA VAL A 44 -19.20 -20.39 -13.30
C VAL A 44 -19.19 -19.34 -14.42
N ILE A 45 -18.06 -19.16 -15.11
CA ILE A 45 -17.91 -18.20 -16.20
C ILE A 45 -18.82 -18.54 -17.38
N ALA A 46 -18.96 -19.82 -17.69
CA ALA A 46 -19.79 -20.30 -18.82
C ALA A 46 -21.30 -20.22 -18.56
N ASN A 47 -21.73 -20.05 -17.30
CA ASN A 47 -23.16 -20.00 -16.97
C ASN A 47 -23.76 -18.65 -17.42
N PRO A 48 -24.75 -18.66 -18.34
CA PRO A 48 -25.37 -17.43 -18.88
C PRO A 48 -26.19 -16.64 -17.84
N GLU A 49 -26.65 -17.30 -16.76
CA GLU A 49 -27.45 -16.68 -15.70
C GLU A 49 -26.61 -15.87 -14.71
N ILE A 50 -25.27 -15.89 -14.85
CA ILE A 50 -24.35 -15.16 -13.95
C ILE A 50 -23.92 -13.85 -14.62
N ASP A 51 -24.18 -12.73 -13.98
CA ASP A 51 -23.82 -11.39 -14.45
C ASP A 51 -22.43 -10.95 -13.96
N ILE A 52 -22.04 -11.36 -12.75
CA ILE A 52 -20.87 -10.85 -12.03
C ILE A 52 -20.03 -12.02 -11.52
N ILE A 53 -18.75 -11.96 -11.77
CA ILE A 53 -17.74 -12.87 -11.20
C ILE A 53 -17.02 -12.18 -10.05
N ILE A 54 -16.91 -12.84 -8.91
CA ILE A 54 -16.10 -12.38 -7.77
C ILE A 54 -14.84 -13.24 -7.73
N GLU A 55 -13.68 -12.64 -7.93
CA GLU A 55 -12.38 -13.30 -7.87
C GLU A 55 -11.73 -13.05 -6.51
N LEU A 56 -11.53 -14.13 -5.74
CA LEU A 56 -10.90 -14.14 -4.41
C LEU A 56 -9.80 -15.22 -4.31
N ILE A 57 -9.27 -15.67 -5.45
CA ILE A 57 -8.27 -16.75 -5.51
C ILE A 57 -6.93 -16.25 -4.97
N GLY A 58 -6.55 -15.04 -5.35
CA GLY A 58 -5.25 -14.47 -5.07
C GLY A 58 -4.16 -14.90 -6.07
N GLY A 59 -2.99 -14.27 -6.00
CA GLY A 59 -1.92 -14.44 -6.97
C GLY A 59 -2.30 -13.92 -8.36
N TYR A 60 -1.47 -14.21 -9.38
CA TYR A 60 -1.73 -13.70 -10.73
C TYR A 60 -1.61 -14.76 -11.84
N GLY A 61 -1.45 -16.04 -11.50
CA GLY A 61 -1.41 -17.14 -12.48
C GLY A 61 -2.80 -17.42 -13.06
N ILE A 62 -3.50 -18.38 -12.47
CA ILE A 62 -4.84 -18.79 -12.91
C ILE A 62 -5.86 -17.67 -12.75
N ALA A 63 -5.73 -16.83 -11.71
CA ALA A 63 -6.62 -15.69 -11.48
C ALA A 63 -6.67 -14.73 -12.67
N LYS A 64 -5.52 -14.43 -13.30
CA LYS A 64 -5.45 -13.60 -14.52
C LYS A 64 -6.27 -14.21 -15.65
N GLN A 65 -6.08 -15.50 -15.91
CA GLN A 65 -6.78 -16.20 -17.00
C GLN A 65 -8.28 -16.16 -16.79
N LEU A 66 -8.74 -16.50 -15.59
CA LEU A 66 -10.17 -16.52 -15.26
C LEU A 66 -10.83 -15.13 -15.33
N VAL A 67 -10.13 -14.09 -14.87
CA VAL A 67 -10.61 -12.70 -14.97
C VAL A 67 -10.74 -12.28 -16.43
N LEU A 68 -9.75 -12.57 -17.28
CA LEU A 68 -9.82 -12.23 -18.70
C LEU A 68 -10.87 -13.06 -19.44
N GLU A 69 -11.05 -14.35 -19.10
CA GLU A 69 -12.13 -15.22 -19.64
C GLU A 69 -13.51 -14.66 -19.24
N ALA A 70 -13.69 -14.23 -17.98
CA ALA A 70 -14.93 -13.63 -17.50
C ALA A 70 -15.26 -12.33 -18.25
N ILE A 71 -14.27 -11.44 -18.44
CA ILE A 71 -14.41 -10.20 -19.21
C ILE A 71 -14.79 -10.51 -20.67
N ALA A 72 -14.12 -11.47 -21.31
CA ALA A 72 -14.42 -11.88 -22.68
C ALA A 72 -15.82 -12.49 -22.83
N ALA A 73 -16.34 -13.14 -21.77
CA ALA A 73 -17.71 -13.64 -21.70
C ALA A 73 -18.75 -12.55 -21.38
N GLY A 74 -18.35 -11.27 -21.32
CA GLY A 74 -19.25 -10.14 -21.06
C GLY A 74 -19.68 -9.99 -19.58
N LYS A 75 -18.97 -10.63 -18.64
CA LYS A 75 -19.31 -10.58 -17.23
C LYS A 75 -18.55 -9.49 -16.51
N HIS A 76 -19.22 -8.80 -15.59
CA HIS A 76 -18.56 -7.88 -14.68
C HIS A 76 -17.68 -8.64 -13.69
N VAL A 77 -16.64 -7.99 -13.18
CA VAL A 77 -15.69 -8.60 -12.24
C VAL A 77 -15.56 -7.75 -10.98
N VAL A 78 -15.59 -8.40 -9.83
CA VAL A 78 -15.19 -7.82 -8.54
C VAL A 78 -13.98 -8.61 -8.04
N THR A 79 -12.91 -7.94 -7.65
CA THR A 79 -11.71 -8.61 -7.16
C THR A 79 -11.10 -7.91 -5.95
N ALA A 80 -10.58 -8.71 -5.00
CA ALA A 80 -9.74 -8.25 -3.90
C ALA A 80 -8.24 -8.44 -4.19
N ASN A 81 -7.89 -8.87 -5.40
CA ASN A 81 -6.55 -9.32 -5.77
C ASN A 81 -5.63 -8.17 -6.20
N LYS A 82 -5.05 -7.51 -5.22
CA LYS A 82 -4.10 -6.40 -5.45
C LYS A 82 -2.89 -6.80 -6.29
N ALA A 83 -2.36 -8.01 -6.08
CA ALA A 83 -1.20 -8.49 -6.81
C ALA A 83 -1.49 -8.63 -8.31
N LEU A 84 -2.64 -9.20 -8.66
CA LEU A 84 -3.11 -9.31 -10.03
C LEU A 84 -3.22 -7.93 -10.69
N LEU A 85 -3.85 -6.97 -10.00
CA LEU A 85 -4.08 -5.64 -10.56
C LEU A 85 -2.80 -4.80 -10.61
N ALA A 86 -1.89 -4.93 -9.64
CA ALA A 86 -0.62 -4.21 -9.66
C ALA A 86 0.28 -4.64 -10.83
N VAL A 87 0.26 -5.94 -11.19
CA VAL A 87 1.12 -6.50 -12.23
C VAL A 87 0.44 -6.49 -13.61
N HIS A 88 -0.86 -6.78 -13.67
CA HIS A 88 -1.62 -6.96 -14.91
C HIS A 88 -2.81 -6.00 -15.08
N GLY A 89 -2.94 -5.01 -14.20
CA GLY A 89 -4.10 -4.11 -14.18
C GLY A 89 -4.30 -3.36 -15.49
N THR A 90 -3.24 -2.88 -16.13
CA THR A 90 -3.33 -2.17 -17.42
C THR A 90 -4.00 -3.05 -18.49
N GLU A 91 -3.61 -4.32 -18.61
CA GLU A 91 -4.21 -5.29 -19.53
C GLU A 91 -5.67 -5.58 -19.17
N ILE A 92 -5.95 -5.81 -17.90
CA ILE A 92 -7.30 -6.13 -17.41
C ILE A 92 -8.27 -4.97 -17.64
N PHE A 93 -7.88 -3.74 -17.32
CA PHE A 93 -8.71 -2.56 -17.51
C PHE A 93 -8.94 -2.25 -19.00
N ALA A 94 -7.92 -2.45 -19.84
CA ALA A 94 -8.08 -2.33 -21.29
C ALA A 94 -9.05 -3.37 -21.86
N ALA A 95 -8.96 -4.63 -21.41
CA ALA A 95 -9.91 -5.68 -21.80
C ALA A 95 -11.34 -5.36 -21.32
N ALA A 96 -11.49 -4.92 -20.07
CA ALA A 96 -12.77 -4.53 -19.51
C ALA A 96 -13.42 -3.38 -20.29
N HIS A 97 -12.64 -2.35 -20.63
CA HIS A 97 -13.13 -1.24 -21.46
C HIS A 97 -13.56 -1.73 -22.85
N LYS A 98 -12.77 -2.56 -23.51
CA LYS A 98 -13.08 -3.12 -24.84
C LYS A 98 -14.36 -3.94 -24.84
N HIS A 99 -14.63 -4.70 -23.80
CA HIS A 99 -15.82 -5.54 -23.68
C HIS A 99 -17.01 -4.85 -23.01
N GLY A 100 -16.87 -3.58 -22.61
CA GLY A 100 -17.93 -2.81 -21.98
C GLY A 100 -18.37 -3.35 -20.62
N VAL A 101 -17.48 -4.01 -19.87
CA VAL A 101 -17.74 -4.54 -18.54
C VAL A 101 -17.04 -3.75 -17.45
N MET A 102 -17.53 -3.85 -16.22
CA MET A 102 -16.93 -3.22 -15.04
C MET A 102 -15.97 -4.18 -14.35
N VAL A 103 -14.83 -3.65 -13.89
CA VAL A 103 -13.93 -4.30 -12.95
C VAL A 103 -13.84 -3.42 -11.71
N ALA A 104 -14.37 -3.90 -10.59
CA ALA A 104 -14.40 -3.20 -9.32
C ALA A 104 -13.45 -3.88 -8.32
N PHE A 105 -12.74 -3.08 -7.50
CA PHE A 105 -11.64 -3.60 -6.71
C PHE A 105 -11.41 -2.85 -5.40
N GLU A 106 -12.48 -2.33 -4.77
CA GLU A 106 -12.39 -1.64 -3.48
C GLU A 106 -11.65 -2.48 -2.43
N ALA A 107 -11.93 -3.77 -2.38
CA ALA A 107 -11.31 -4.69 -1.43
C ALA A 107 -9.80 -4.93 -1.67
N ALA A 108 -9.26 -4.55 -2.83
CA ALA A 108 -7.84 -4.73 -3.14
C ALA A 108 -6.93 -3.76 -2.39
N VAL A 109 -7.44 -2.62 -1.92
CA VAL A 109 -6.64 -1.59 -1.24
C VAL A 109 -7.28 -1.21 0.08
N ALA A 110 -6.54 -1.38 1.18
CA ALA A 110 -6.93 -0.98 2.55
C ALA A 110 -8.27 -1.57 3.05
N GLY A 111 -8.70 -2.70 2.51
CA GLY A 111 -9.81 -3.55 2.95
C GLY A 111 -11.08 -2.81 3.36
N GLY A 112 -11.25 -2.49 4.64
CA GLY A 112 -12.44 -1.82 5.16
C GLY A 112 -12.49 -0.30 4.97
N ILE A 113 -11.43 0.31 4.43
CA ILE A 113 -11.37 1.76 4.13
C ILE A 113 -11.83 1.97 2.68
N PRO A 114 -12.89 2.75 2.40
CA PRO A 114 -13.41 2.97 1.04
C PRO A 114 -12.54 3.96 0.26
N ILE A 115 -11.23 3.67 0.13
CA ILE A 115 -10.26 4.60 -0.45
C ILE A 115 -10.33 4.68 -1.97
N ILE A 116 -10.63 3.57 -2.65
CA ILE A 116 -10.75 3.56 -4.11
C ILE A 116 -11.93 4.44 -4.54
N LYS A 117 -13.08 4.30 -3.88
CA LYS A 117 -14.24 5.17 -4.13
C LYS A 117 -13.96 6.63 -3.76
N ALA A 118 -13.28 6.87 -2.64
CA ALA A 118 -12.92 8.21 -2.25
C ALA A 118 -12.07 8.90 -3.34
N LEU A 119 -11.03 8.23 -3.84
CA LEU A 119 -10.16 8.75 -4.88
C LEU A 119 -10.88 8.87 -6.24
N ARG A 120 -11.65 7.84 -6.60
CA ARG A 120 -12.25 7.73 -7.92
C ARG A 120 -13.50 8.58 -8.10
N GLU A 121 -14.24 8.82 -7.03
CA GLU A 121 -15.55 9.47 -7.06
C GLU A 121 -15.62 10.68 -6.12
N GLY A 122 -15.32 10.50 -4.84
CA GLY A 122 -15.49 11.55 -3.82
C GLY A 122 -14.58 12.77 -4.00
N LEU A 123 -13.37 12.56 -4.52
CA LEU A 123 -12.36 13.59 -4.68
C LEU A 123 -12.15 14.06 -6.13
N THR A 124 -13.05 13.70 -7.05
CA THR A 124 -12.93 14.00 -8.49
C THR A 124 -12.79 15.48 -8.84
N ALA A 125 -13.26 16.38 -7.99
CA ALA A 125 -13.12 17.81 -8.20
C ALA A 125 -11.71 18.36 -7.88
N ASN A 126 -10.83 17.51 -7.34
CA ASN A 126 -9.50 17.89 -6.90
C ASN A 126 -8.41 17.40 -7.85
N ARG A 127 -7.37 18.20 -7.96
CA ARG A 127 -6.07 17.72 -8.42
C ARG A 127 -5.34 17.11 -7.23
N ILE A 128 -5.20 15.80 -7.23
CA ILE A 128 -4.46 15.13 -6.16
C ILE A 128 -2.98 15.47 -6.28
N GLU A 129 -2.38 15.93 -5.18
CA GLU A 129 -0.98 16.32 -5.10
C GLU A 129 -0.11 15.18 -4.60
N TRP A 130 -0.56 14.54 -3.50
CA TRP A 130 0.12 13.37 -2.95
C TRP A 130 -0.82 12.49 -2.12
N ILE A 131 -0.40 11.24 -1.96
CA ILE A 131 -0.98 10.27 -1.05
C ILE A 131 0.14 9.69 -0.20
N ALA A 132 -0.10 9.52 1.09
CA ALA A 132 0.79 8.81 2.01
C ALA A 132 -0.05 7.88 2.89
N GLY A 133 0.27 6.59 2.92
CA GLY A 133 -0.55 5.61 3.61
C GLY A 133 0.24 4.60 4.44
N ILE A 134 -0.27 4.30 5.63
CA ILE A 134 0.02 3.09 6.38
C ILE A 134 -0.97 2.04 5.87
N ILE A 135 -0.54 1.22 4.95
CA ILE A 135 -1.42 0.32 4.17
C ILE A 135 -1.05 -1.17 4.28
N ASN A 136 -0.15 -1.48 5.21
CA ASN A 136 0.13 -2.86 5.64
C ASN A 136 0.00 -2.96 7.16
N GLY A 137 -0.98 -3.75 7.63
CA GLY A 137 -1.28 -3.90 9.05
C GLY A 137 -0.22 -4.67 9.82
N THR A 138 0.42 -5.67 9.19
CA THR A 138 1.47 -6.50 9.81
C THR A 138 2.67 -5.65 10.18
N THR A 139 3.18 -4.86 9.24
CA THR A 139 4.35 -3.98 9.50
C THR A 139 4.03 -2.88 10.49
N ASN A 140 2.82 -2.30 10.44
CA ASN A 140 2.43 -1.30 11.42
C ASN A 140 2.31 -1.88 12.84
N PHE A 141 1.78 -3.11 12.96
CA PHE A 141 1.75 -3.83 14.23
C PHE A 141 3.18 -4.04 14.76
N ILE A 142 4.10 -4.57 13.93
CA ILE A 142 5.49 -4.81 14.32
C ILE A 142 6.16 -3.53 14.80
N LEU A 143 6.08 -2.44 14.05
CA LEU A 143 6.70 -1.17 14.42
C LEU A 143 6.09 -0.56 15.69
N SER A 144 4.78 -0.72 15.91
CA SER A 144 4.11 -0.28 17.14
C SER A 144 4.62 -1.05 18.36
N GLU A 145 4.69 -2.38 18.26
CA GLU A 145 5.16 -3.25 19.34
C GLU A 145 6.66 -3.07 19.65
N MET A 146 7.49 -2.90 18.61
CA MET A 146 8.92 -2.58 18.80
C MET A 146 9.09 -1.29 19.61
N ARG A 147 8.29 -0.27 19.31
CA ARG A 147 8.31 0.99 20.04
C ARG A 147 7.81 0.82 21.47
N ASP A 148 6.63 0.24 21.66
CA ASP A 148 5.97 0.20 22.98
C ASP A 148 6.69 -0.71 23.97
N LYS A 149 7.34 -1.77 23.47
CA LYS A 149 8.03 -2.76 24.29
C LYS A 149 9.55 -2.63 24.29
N GLY A 150 10.11 -1.81 23.38
CA GLY A 150 11.55 -1.67 23.23
C GLY A 150 12.26 -2.94 22.76
N LEU A 151 11.55 -3.81 22.02
CA LEU A 151 12.04 -5.10 21.56
C LEU A 151 12.54 -5.03 20.12
N ASP A 152 13.50 -5.91 19.79
CA ASP A 152 14.01 -6.03 18.43
C ASP A 152 13.02 -6.70 17.47
N PHE A 153 13.23 -6.43 16.19
CA PHE A 153 12.40 -6.88 15.08
C PHE A 153 12.09 -8.37 15.12
N ASP A 154 13.08 -9.24 15.26
CA ASP A 154 12.91 -10.70 15.22
C ASP A 154 12.02 -11.22 16.36
N VAL A 155 12.09 -10.59 17.53
CA VAL A 155 11.27 -10.96 18.70
C VAL A 155 9.81 -10.59 18.45
N VAL A 156 9.59 -9.39 17.94
CA VAL A 156 8.24 -8.89 17.65
C VAL A 156 7.62 -9.61 16.46
N LEU A 157 8.41 -9.96 15.43
CA LEU A 157 7.92 -10.73 14.29
C LEU A 157 7.38 -12.11 14.74
N LYS A 158 8.10 -12.82 15.60
CA LYS A 158 7.63 -14.10 16.15
C LYS A 158 6.31 -13.96 16.91
N GLU A 159 6.17 -12.87 17.66
CA GLU A 159 4.92 -12.58 18.37
C GLU A 159 3.78 -12.23 17.40
N ALA A 160 4.05 -11.47 16.35
CA ALA A 160 3.09 -11.19 15.27
C ALA A 160 2.60 -12.48 14.59
N GLN A 161 3.52 -13.42 14.33
CA GLN A 161 3.17 -14.74 13.80
C GLN A 161 2.30 -15.56 14.77
N ARG A 162 2.67 -15.58 16.05
CA ARG A 162 1.91 -16.28 17.10
C ARG A 162 0.48 -15.73 17.24
N LEU A 163 0.30 -14.42 17.09
CA LEU A 163 -0.99 -13.74 17.18
C LEU A 163 -1.79 -13.78 15.87
N GLY A 164 -1.21 -14.29 14.77
CA GLY A 164 -1.86 -14.38 13.46
C GLY A 164 -1.86 -13.06 12.67
N TYR A 165 -1.06 -12.07 13.05
CA TYR A 165 -0.86 -10.84 12.28
C TYR A 165 0.15 -11.01 11.15
N ALA A 166 1.08 -11.95 11.27
CA ALA A 166 2.03 -12.33 10.23
C ALA A 166 1.88 -13.81 9.88
N GLU A 167 2.03 -14.14 8.61
CA GLU A 167 2.06 -15.51 8.11
C GLU A 167 3.40 -16.19 8.44
N ALA A 168 3.49 -17.51 8.18
CA ALA A 168 4.73 -18.28 8.35
C ALA A 168 5.86 -17.74 7.46
N ASP A 169 5.55 -17.34 6.22
CA ASP A 169 6.43 -16.56 5.37
C ASP A 169 5.91 -15.11 5.30
N PRO A 170 6.44 -14.19 6.08
CA PRO A 170 5.98 -12.81 6.15
C PRO A 170 6.64 -11.90 5.11
N THR A 171 7.50 -12.41 4.24
CA THR A 171 8.38 -11.63 3.33
C THR A 171 7.60 -10.60 2.53
N PHE A 172 6.44 -10.98 2.02
CA PHE A 172 5.60 -10.09 1.22
C PHE A 172 5.15 -8.82 1.98
N ASP A 173 4.93 -8.94 3.29
CA ASP A 173 4.57 -7.83 4.16
C ASP A 173 5.81 -7.05 4.60
N ILE A 174 6.79 -7.74 5.22
CA ILE A 174 7.92 -7.08 5.88
C ILE A 174 8.92 -6.43 4.92
N GLU A 175 9.00 -6.90 3.67
CA GLU A 175 9.79 -6.27 2.61
C GLU A 175 9.01 -5.18 1.85
N GLY A 176 7.76 -4.89 2.23
CA GLY A 176 6.99 -3.77 1.70
C GLY A 176 6.26 -4.02 0.38
N VAL A 177 6.30 -5.24 -0.16
CA VAL A 177 5.72 -5.58 -1.47
C VAL A 177 4.19 -5.42 -1.47
N ASP A 178 3.52 -5.88 -0.40
CA ASP A 178 2.07 -5.69 -0.22
C ASP A 178 1.69 -4.20 -0.27
N ALA A 179 2.41 -3.37 0.48
CA ALA A 179 2.17 -1.93 0.48
C ALA A 179 2.45 -1.30 -0.89
N ALA A 180 3.46 -1.79 -1.63
CA ALA A 180 3.79 -1.28 -2.96
C ALA A 180 2.72 -1.61 -4.00
N HIS A 181 2.11 -2.79 -3.97
CA HIS A 181 0.96 -3.12 -4.82
C HIS A 181 -0.20 -2.13 -4.60
N LYS A 182 -0.53 -1.85 -3.34
CA LYS A 182 -1.60 -0.92 -2.98
C LYS A 182 -1.28 0.54 -3.37
N ALA A 183 -0.07 1.00 -3.10
CA ALA A 183 0.39 2.33 -3.48
C ALA A 183 0.37 2.53 -5.01
N THR A 184 0.76 1.51 -5.77
CA THR A 184 0.72 1.52 -7.23
C THR A 184 -0.70 1.71 -7.77
N LEU A 185 -1.69 1.00 -7.22
CA LEU A 185 -3.09 1.18 -7.61
C LEU A 185 -3.61 2.58 -7.28
N MET A 186 -3.32 3.07 -6.08
CA MET A 186 -3.70 4.44 -5.70
C MET A 186 -3.04 5.50 -6.57
N SER A 187 -1.77 5.29 -6.96
CA SER A 187 -1.04 6.19 -7.86
C SER A 187 -1.70 6.28 -9.23
N ALA A 188 -2.08 5.13 -9.81
CA ALA A 188 -2.76 5.09 -11.10
C ALA A 188 -4.10 5.85 -11.07
N ILE A 189 -4.89 5.68 -10.00
CA ILE A 189 -6.18 6.36 -9.82
C ILE A 189 -6.00 7.85 -9.57
N ALA A 190 -5.04 8.24 -8.73
CA ALA A 190 -4.86 9.64 -8.33
C ALA A 190 -4.32 10.52 -9.46
N PHE A 191 -3.51 9.96 -10.35
CA PHE A 191 -2.78 10.73 -11.36
C PHE A 191 -3.18 10.39 -12.81
N GLY A 192 -4.07 9.42 -13.00
CA GLY A 192 -4.49 9.01 -14.34
C GLY A 192 -3.35 8.45 -15.17
N ILE A 193 -2.47 7.66 -14.57
CA ILE A 193 -1.35 6.99 -15.23
C ILE A 193 -1.57 5.48 -15.31
N PRO A 194 -0.89 4.76 -16.20
CA PRO A 194 -0.91 3.29 -16.20
C PRO A 194 -0.46 2.70 -14.87
N VAL A 195 -0.92 1.49 -14.56
CA VAL A 195 -0.44 0.74 -13.40
C VAL A 195 0.98 0.25 -13.68
N GLN A 196 1.96 0.66 -12.85
CA GLN A 196 3.40 0.47 -13.11
C GLN A 196 4.13 0.03 -11.84
N PHE A 197 3.80 -1.15 -11.33
CA PHE A 197 4.43 -1.70 -10.12
C PHE A 197 5.95 -1.92 -10.29
N ASP A 198 6.39 -2.28 -11.48
CA ASP A 198 7.80 -2.47 -11.85
C ASP A 198 8.69 -1.23 -11.65
N LYS A 199 8.08 -0.05 -11.54
CA LYS A 199 8.77 1.22 -11.32
C LYS A 199 8.69 1.72 -9.88
N ALA A 200 7.96 1.03 -9.00
CA ALA A 200 7.89 1.39 -7.60
C ALA A 200 9.22 1.12 -6.89
N TYR A 201 9.69 2.10 -6.12
CA TYR A 201 10.77 1.86 -5.17
C TYR A 201 10.20 1.17 -3.93
N VAL A 202 10.84 0.09 -3.48
CA VAL A 202 10.35 -0.70 -2.35
C VAL A 202 11.48 -1.01 -1.39
N GLU A 203 11.30 -0.63 -0.13
CA GLU A 203 12.19 -0.97 0.99
C GLU A 203 11.34 -1.37 2.20
N GLY A 204 11.64 -2.53 2.79
CA GLY A 204 10.94 -3.09 3.94
C GLY A 204 11.45 -2.58 5.28
N ILE A 205 10.99 -3.23 6.36
CA ILE A 205 11.32 -2.87 7.74
C ILE A 205 12.37 -3.78 8.38
N THR A 206 12.88 -4.77 7.67
CA THR A 206 13.75 -5.82 8.19
C THR A 206 15.12 -5.31 8.68
N LYS A 207 15.55 -4.14 8.21
CA LYS A 207 16.82 -3.52 8.60
C LYS A 207 16.70 -2.56 9.80
N LEU A 208 15.49 -2.34 10.32
CA LEU A 208 15.26 -1.46 11.46
C LEU A 208 15.56 -2.18 12.78
N GLY A 209 16.38 -1.59 13.62
CA GLY A 209 16.61 -2.04 14.98
C GLY A 209 15.79 -1.27 16.02
N ALA A 210 15.65 -1.82 17.23
CA ALA A 210 15.02 -1.13 18.35
C ALA A 210 15.69 0.23 18.63
N GLN A 211 16.99 0.32 18.36
CA GLN A 211 17.77 1.55 18.55
C GLN A 211 17.31 2.68 17.60
N ASP A 212 16.98 2.36 16.34
CA ASP A 212 16.47 3.35 15.39
C ASP A 212 15.14 3.94 15.86
N ILE A 213 14.25 3.08 16.39
CA ILE A 213 12.95 3.51 16.94
C ILE A 213 13.16 4.43 18.14
N LYS A 214 14.08 4.08 19.04
CA LYS A 214 14.40 4.89 20.21
C LYS A 214 14.97 6.26 19.82
N TYR A 215 15.86 6.33 18.84
CA TYR A 215 16.38 7.61 18.36
C TYR A 215 15.29 8.44 17.67
N ALA A 216 14.43 7.83 16.87
CA ALA A 216 13.31 8.53 16.26
C ALA A 216 12.40 9.16 17.31
N GLU A 217 12.06 8.45 18.39
CA GLU A 217 11.25 9.00 19.49
C GLU A 217 11.93 10.18 20.19
N GLN A 218 13.24 10.08 20.49
CA GLN A 218 14.01 11.17 21.10
C GLN A 218 14.01 12.42 20.23
N LEU A 219 13.97 12.27 18.92
CA LEU A 219 13.91 13.35 17.96
C LEU A 219 12.47 13.85 17.68
N GLY A 220 11.47 13.27 18.37
CA GLY A 220 10.06 13.65 18.23
C GLY A 220 9.35 13.03 17.03
N TYR A 221 9.83 11.91 16.53
CA TYR A 221 9.27 11.18 15.41
C TYR A 221 8.79 9.77 15.78
N ARG A 222 7.98 9.20 14.92
CA ARG A 222 7.63 7.78 14.90
C ARG A 222 7.98 7.19 13.55
N ILE A 223 8.50 5.97 13.53
CA ILE A 223 8.80 5.25 12.30
C ILE A 223 7.54 4.52 11.84
N LYS A 224 7.14 4.75 10.58
CA LYS A 224 6.04 4.06 9.92
C LYS A 224 6.51 3.56 8.55
N LEU A 225 6.03 2.41 8.10
CA LEU A 225 6.17 2.01 6.70
C LEU A 225 5.10 2.75 5.89
N LEU A 226 5.51 3.68 5.05
CA LEU A 226 4.59 4.47 4.24
C LEU A 226 4.66 4.07 2.77
N GLY A 227 3.48 3.83 2.16
CA GLY A 227 3.31 3.89 0.72
C GLY A 227 3.04 5.34 0.33
N ILE A 228 3.94 5.90 -0.48
CA ILE A 228 3.91 7.31 -0.88
C ILE A 228 3.82 7.41 -2.40
N THR A 229 2.89 8.22 -2.87
CA THR A 229 2.89 8.64 -4.27
C THR A 229 2.61 10.13 -4.35
N LYS A 230 3.38 10.84 -5.18
CA LYS A 230 3.37 12.31 -5.20
C LYS A 230 3.60 12.81 -6.62
N ARG A 231 2.79 13.79 -7.01
CA ARG A 231 2.97 14.53 -8.25
C ARG A 231 4.08 15.57 -8.11
N THR A 232 4.99 15.59 -9.04
CA THR A 232 6.02 16.63 -9.16
C THR A 232 5.99 17.26 -10.56
N ALA A 233 6.78 18.30 -10.78
CA ALA A 233 6.91 18.91 -12.09
C ALA A 233 7.57 17.97 -13.14
N LYS A 234 8.37 16.98 -12.68
CA LYS A 234 9.12 16.06 -13.54
C LYS A 234 8.41 14.72 -13.77
N GLY A 235 7.52 14.33 -12.88
CA GLY A 235 6.86 13.02 -12.92
C GLY A 235 6.24 12.66 -11.59
N ILE A 236 5.92 11.40 -11.42
CA ILE A 236 5.27 10.85 -10.23
C ILE A 236 6.32 10.10 -9.39
N GLU A 237 6.41 10.42 -8.11
CA GLU A 237 7.09 9.58 -7.13
C GLU A 237 6.16 8.41 -6.75
N LEU A 238 6.70 7.20 -6.72
CA LEU A 238 6.01 6.00 -6.25
C LEU A 238 7.00 5.17 -5.44
N ARG A 239 6.84 5.16 -4.13
CA ARG A 239 7.81 4.57 -3.22
C ARG A 239 7.17 4.03 -1.95
N VAL A 240 7.74 2.97 -1.43
CA VAL A 240 7.41 2.37 -0.14
C VAL A 240 8.70 2.20 0.66
N HIS A 241 8.76 2.79 1.83
CA HIS A 241 9.92 2.66 2.72
C HIS A 241 9.57 3.10 4.14
N PRO A 242 10.38 2.72 5.14
CA PRO A 242 10.30 3.30 6.48
C PRO A 242 10.47 4.82 6.41
N SER A 243 9.64 5.52 7.17
CA SER A 243 9.64 6.99 7.18
C SER A 243 9.49 7.51 8.61
N LEU A 244 10.26 8.54 8.93
CA LEU A 244 10.10 9.29 10.17
C LEU A 244 8.94 10.27 10.03
N VAL A 245 7.89 10.06 10.82
CA VAL A 245 6.70 10.90 10.82
C VAL A 245 6.67 11.69 12.13
N PRO A 246 6.59 13.05 12.10
CA PRO A 246 6.50 13.83 13.33
C PRO A 246 5.38 13.32 14.24
N ALA A 247 5.68 13.05 15.51
CA ALA A 247 4.77 12.40 16.45
C ALA A 247 3.45 13.13 16.65
N LYS A 248 3.44 14.44 16.40
CA LYS A 248 2.22 15.31 16.46
C LYS A 248 1.27 15.12 15.27
N ARG A 249 1.68 14.45 14.20
CA ARG A 249 0.82 14.20 13.04
C ARG A 249 -0.16 13.07 13.31
N LEU A 250 -1.40 13.18 12.82
CA LEU A 250 -2.42 12.15 13.02
C LEU A 250 -1.99 10.77 12.54
N ILE A 251 -1.38 10.69 11.37
CA ILE A 251 -0.94 9.43 10.79
C ILE A 251 0.16 8.74 11.63
N ALA A 252 0.98 9.49 12.37
CA ALA A 252 1.98 8.92 13.27
C ALA A 252 1.35 8.13 14.42
N ASN A 253 0.09 8.41 14.75
CA ASN A 253 -0.67 7.82 15.85
C ASN A 253 -1.61 6.68 15.41
N VAL A 254 -1.44 6.19 14.21
CA VAL A 254 -2.12 4.97 13.72
C VAL A 254 -1.34 3.77 14.24
N GLU A 255 -1.93 3.02 15.17
CA GLU A 255 -1.26 1.99 15.95
C GLU A 255 -1.78 0.58 15.64
N GLY A 256 -1.00 -0.42 16.05
CA GLY A 256 -1.34 -1.84 15.88
C GLY A 256 -1.52 -2.20 14.41
N ALA A 257 -2.48 -3.08 14.11
CA ALA A 257 -2.77 -3.54 12.75
C ALA A 257 -3.70 -2.60 11.94
N MET A 258 -3.92 -1.36 12.42
CA MET A 258 -4.77 -0.41 11.75
C MET A 258 -4.07 0.23 10.55
N ASN A 259 -4.87 0.59 9.54
CA ASN A 259 -4.44 1.29 8.34
C ASN A 259 -4.96 2.73 8.34
N ALA A 260 -4.24 3.58 7.63
CA ALA A 260 -4.71 4.94 7.32
C ALA A 260 -4.12 5.43 6.00
N VAL A 261 -4.89 6.22 5.27
CA VAL A 261 -4.47 6.85 4.02
C VAL A 261 -4.75 8.34 4.10
N MET A 262 -3.71 9.14 3.98
CA MET A 262 -3.79 10.59 3.82
C MET A 262 -3.76 10.93 2.34
N VAL A 263 -4.67 11.81 1.93
CA VAL A 263 -4.75 12.33 0.56
C VAL A 263 -4.75 13.84 0.61
N GLN A 264 -3.86 14.46 -0.15
CA GLN A 264 -3.81 15.92 -0.33
C GLN A 264 -4.39 16.29 -1.69
N GLY A 265 -5.48 17.01 -1.67
CA GLY A 265 -6.06 17.65 -2.85
C GLY A 265 -5.84 19.16 -2.81
N ASP A 266 -5.80 19.79 -3.97
CA ASP A 266 -5.57 21.24 -4.10
C ASP A 266 -6.73 22.08 -3.54
N ALA A 267 -7.96 21.61 -3.67
CA ALA A 267 -9.15 22.33 -3.20
C ALA A 267 -9.59 21.88 -1.80
N VAL A 268 -9.63 20.55 -1.54
CA VAL A 268 -10.14 20.02 -0.27
C VAL A 268 -9.12 20.07 0.86
N GLY A 269 -7.83 20.25 0.53
CA GLY A 269 -6.74 20.11 1.48
C GLY A 269 -6.43 18.65 1.84
N THR A 270 -5.97 18.41 3.07
CA THR A 270 -5.62 17.08 3.54
C THR A 270 -6.83 16.35 4.11
N THR A 271 -7.12 15.17 3.60
CA THR A 271 -8.09 14.23 4.16
C THR A 271 -7.39 12.99 4.71
N LEU A 272 -7.95 12.38 5.76
CA LEU A 272 -7.42 11.16 6.39
C LEU A 272 -8.53 10.11 6.48
N TYR A 273 -8.26 8.94 5.94
CA TYR A 273 -9.12 7.77 6.00
C TYR A 273 -8.47 6.73 6.92
N TYR A 274 -9.21 6.25 7.92
CA TYR A 274 -8.70 5.35 8.95
C TYR A 274 -9.63 4.17 9.15
N GLY A 275 -9.08 2.97 9.30
CA GLY A 275 -9.88 1.77 9.54
C GLY A 275 -9.06 0.48 9.51
N LYS A 276 -9.75 -0.66 9.52
CA LYS A 276 -9.12 -1.97 9.35
C LYS A 276 -8.71 -2.17 7.88
N GLY A 277 -7.44 -2.45 7.66
CA GLY A 277 -6.88 -2.68 6.33
C GLY A 277 -7.09 -4.08 5.80
N ALA A 278 -7.45 -5.04 6.64
CA ALA A 278 -7.66 -6.44 6.31
C ALA A 278 -8.68 -7.09 7.26
N GLY A 279 -9.05 -8.33 6.95
CA GLY A 279 -10.00 -9.14 7.71
C GLY A 279 -11.20 -9.57 6.87
N SER A 280 -11.83 -10.67 7.24
CA SER A 280 -12.94 -11.26 6.47
C SER A 280 -14.14 -10.31 6.33
N GLU A 281 -14.61 -9.72 7.42
CA GLU A 281 -15.75 -8.78 7.39
C GLU A 281 -15.43 -7.45 6.70
N PRO A 282 -14.29 -6.78 6.96
CA PRO A 282 -13.90 -5.57 6.22
C PRO A 282 -13.76 -5.81 4.72
N THR A 283 -13.11 -6.91 4.31
CA THR A 283 -12.99 -7.28 2.90
C THR A 283 -14.34 -7.57 2.25
N ALA A 284 -15.20 -8.34 2.92
CA ALA A 284 -16.55 -8.62 2.45
C ALA A 284 -17.39 -7.34 2.30
N SER A 285 -17.26 -6.40 3.23
CA SER A 285 -17.93 -5.09 3.15
C SER A 285 -17.56 -4.34 1.86
N ALA A 286 -16.28 -4.30 1.50
CA ALA A 286 -15.80 -3.66 0.28
C ALA A 286 -16.27 -4.40 -1.00
N VAL A 287 -16.20 -5.74 -1.01
CA VAL A 287 -16.71 -6.56 -2.12
C VAL A 287 -18.21 -6.32 -2.33
N ILE A 288 -19.00 -6.31 -1.27
CA ILE A 288 -20.45 -6.07 -1.37
C ILE A 288 -20.73 -4.64 -1.83
N ALA A 289 -19.95 -3.66 -1.41
CA ALA A 289 -20.10 -2.29 -1.90
C ALA A 289 -19.89 -2.20 -3.43
N ASP A 290 -18.89 -2.92 -3.94
CA ASP A 290 -18.65 -3.02 -5.39
C ASP A 290 -19.80 -3.75 -6.12
N LEU A 291 -20.33 -4.83 -5.55
CA LEU A 291 -21.51 -5.52 -6.09
C LEU A 291 -22.73 -4.61 -6.16
N VAL A 292 -22.98 -3.80 -5.14
CA VAL A 292 -24.07 -2.83 -5.11
C VAL A 292 -23.92 -1.79 -6.23
N ASP A 293 -22.71 -1.30 -6.47
CA ASP A 293 -22.47 -0.33 -7.55
C ASP A 293 -22.66 -0.95 -8.92
N ILE A 294 -22.14 -2.16 -9.13
CA ILE A 294 -22.37 -2.88 -10.39
C ILE A 294 -23.87 -3.14 -10.60
N ALA A 295 -24.58 -3.55 -9.54
CA ALA A 295 -26.02 -3.80 -9.62
C ALA A 295 -26.81 -2.54 -10.00
N ARG A 296 -26.44 -1.37 -9.46
CA ARG A 296 -27.05 -0.06 -9.80
C ARG A 296 -26.82 0.32 -11.26
N LEU A 297 -25.62 0.03 -11.76
CA LEU A 297 -25.16 0.40 -13.10
C LEU A 297 -25.39 -0.72 -14.13
N HIS A 298 -26.00 -1.83 -13.73
CA HIS A 298 -26.33 -2.92 -14.65
C HIS A 298 -27.35 -2.44 -15.69
N GLY A 299 -26.99 -2.56 -16.97
CA GLY A 299 -27.76 -2.02 -18.09
C GLY A 299 -27.45 -0.57 -18.45
N ALA A 300 -26.65 0.15 -17.67
CA ALA A 300 -26.18 1.48 -18.05
C ALA A 300 -25.10 1.39 -19.15
N GLU A 301 -25.08 2.37 -20.05
CA GLU A 301 -24.05 2.48 -21.08
C GLU A 301 -22.67 2.69 -20.43
N ALA A 302 -21.62 2.16 -21.07
CA ALA A 302 -20.25 2.26 -20.56
C ALA A 302 -19.81 3.72 -20.31
N ALA A 303 -20.25 4.66 -21.13
CA ALA A 303 -19.97 6.09 -20.98
C ALA A 303 -20.60 6.73 -19.72
N GLN A 304 -21.61 6.10 -19.14
CA GLN A 304 -22.28 6.58 -17.91
C GLN A 304 -21.65 6.03 -16.64
N ARG A 305 -20.65 5.14 -16.76
CA ARG A 305 -20.00 4.49 -15.63
C ARG A 305 -18.75 5.26 -15.20
N VAL A 306 -18.42 5.16 -13.93
CA VAL A 306 -17.16 5.70 -13.42
C VAL A 306 -15.99 4.93 -14.05
N PRO A 307 -15.00 5.61 -14.65
CA PRO A 307 -13.85 4.94 -15.24
C PRO A 307 -13.06 4.15 -14.20
N HIS A 308 -12.48 3.00 -14.57
CA HIS A 308 -11.77 2.10 -13.65
C HIS A 308 -10.67 2.80 -12.86
N LEU A 309 -9.89 3.67 -13.51
CA LEU A 309 -8.80 4.44 -12.91
C LEU A 309 -9.14 5.92 -12.75
N ALA A 310 -10.41 6.26 -12.49
CA ALA A 310 -10.94 7.62 -12.30
C ALA A 310 -10.91 8.53 -13.55
N PHE A 311 -10.04 8.28 -14.48
CA PHE A 311 -9.87 9.07 -15.71
C PHE A 311 -10.40 8.31 -16.92
N GLN A 312 -10.96 9.05 -17.87
CA GLN A 312 -11.37 8.45 -19.14
C GLN A 312 -10.14 7.85 -19.85
N PRO A 313 -10.24 6.66 -20.47
CA PRO A 313 -9.09 5.97 -21.07
C PRO A 313 -8.32 6.81 -22.09
N GLN A 314 -9.01 7.67 -22.86
CA GLN A 314 -8.39 8.59 -23.80
C GLN A 314 -7.75 9.82 -23.16
N SER A 315 -7.91 10.01 -21.85
CA SER A 315 -7.42 11.15 -21.08
C SER A 315 -6.36 10.73 -20.02
N MET A 316 -5.85 9.50 -20.15
CA MET A 316 -4.76 9.04 -19.29
C MET A 316 -3.49 9.85 -19.58
N SER A 317 -2.68 10.05 -18.53
CA SER A 317 -1.45 10.83 -18.59
C SER A 317 -0.24 9.95 -18.90
N ASP A 318 0.69 10.51 -19.67
CA ASP A 318 2.00 9.90 -19.96
C ASP A 318 3.08 10.32 -18.95
N MET A 319 2.70 10.94 -17.82
CA MET A 319 3.67 11.33 -16.80
C MET A 319 4.47 10.12 -16.32
N PRO A 320 5.82 10.18 -16.38
CA PRO A 320 6.65 9.05 -15.97
C PRO A 320 6.64 8.87 -14.46
N VAL A 321 6.78 7.62 -14.00
CA VAL A 321 7.21 7.34 -12.63
C VAL A 321 8.70 7.59 -12.53
N LEU A 322 9.11 8.45 -11.59
CA LEU A 322 10.51 8.83 -11.41
C LEU A 322 11.30 7.69 -10.76
N PRO A 323 12.55 7.45 -11.21
CA PRO A 323 13.45 6.57 -10.47
C PRO A 323 13.77 7.19 -9.09
N MET A 324 14.03 6.35 -8.09
CA MET A 324 14.30 6.83 -6.73
C MET A 324 15.45 7.83 -6.67
N SER A 325 16.46 7.67 -7.52
CA SER A 325 17.63 8.57 -7.61
C SER A 325 17.28 10.04 -7.89
N GLU A 326 16.11 10.33 -8.48
CA GLU A 326 15.63 11.68 -8.76
C GLU A 326 14.68 12.25 -7.69
N VAL A 327 14.30 11.43 -6.71
CA VAL A 327 13.41 11.85 -5.62
C VAL A 327 14.12 12.84 -4.71
N VAL A 328 13.37 13.85 -4.27
CA VAL A 328 13.84 14.86 -3.30
C VAL A 328 13.13 14.62 -1.98
N THR A 329 13.89 14.27 -0.94
CA THR A 329 13.37 14.02 0.40
C THR A 329 14.45 14.27 1.45
N SER A 330 14.07 14.30 2.72
CA SER A 330 14.98 14.34 3.87
C SER A 330 15.32 12.93 4.34
N TYR A 331 16.43 12.79 5.05
CA TYR A 331 16.99 11.50 5.47
C TYR A 331 17.27 11.45 6.96
N TYR A 332 17.06 10.27 7.51
CA TYR A 332 17.61 9.83 8.79
C TYR A 332 18.81 8.94 8.51
N LEU A 333 19.95 9.29 9.08
CA LEU A 333 21.18 8.51 9.01
C LEU A 333 21.56 8.08 10.41
N ARG A 334 21.88 6.80 10.59
CA ARG A 334 22.56 6.28 11.76
C ARG A 334 23.91 5.72 11.32
N LEU A 335 24.96 6.36 11.75
CA LEU A 335 26.34 6.01 11.43
C LEU A 335 27.00 5.48 12.70
N ASN A 336 27.52 4.27 12.67
CA ASN A 336 28.38 3.75 13.73
C ASN A 336 29.81 4.16 13.42
N VAL A 337 30.39 5.02 14.24
CA VAL A 337 31.67 5.68 13.98
C VAL A 337 32.64 5.52 15.16
N ALA A 338 33.94 5.61 14.90
CA ALA A 338 34.94 5.71 15.97
C ALA A 338 34.70 6.98 16.80
N ASP A 339 34.75 6.86 18.14
CA ASP A 339 34.60 8.00 19.04
C ASP A 339 35.95 8.72 19.20
N GLU A 340 36.34 9.39 18.10
CA GLU A 340 37.64 10.07 17.98
C GLU A 340 37.47 11.50 17.46
N ALA A 341 38.40 12.37 17.86
CA ALA A 341 38.44 13.74 17.38
C ALA A 341 38.59 13.80 15.85
N GLY A 342 37.76 14.60 15.19
CA GLY A 342 37.80 14.80 13.74
C GLY A 342 36.87 13.89 12.90
N VAL A 343 36.31 12.82 13.46
CA VAL A 343 35.38 11.94 12.72
C VAL A 343 34.13 12.71 12.31
N LEU A 344 33.54 13.45 13.25
CA LEU A 344 32.37 14.31 12.95
C LEU A 344 32.68 15.33 11.86
N ALA A 345 33.84 15.95 11.88
CA ALA A 345 34.26 16.93 10.87
C ALA A 345 34.35 16.30 9.46
N LYS A 346 34.84 15.05 9.36
CA LYS A 346 34.89 14.33 8.09
C LYS A 346 33.49 14.03 7.56
N VAL A 347 32.61 13.48 8.42
CA VAL A 347 31.22 13.17 8.04
C VAL A 347 30.46 14.42 7.58
N THR A 348 30.51 15.49 8.37
CA THR A 348 29.83 16.76 8.02
C THR A 348 30.46 17.44 6.80
N GLY A 349 31.76 17.29 6.61
CA GLY A 349 32.48 17.76 5.41
C GLY A 349 32.00 17.07 4.13
N ILE A 350 31.76 15.75 4.17
CA ILE A 350 31.21 14.99 3.03
C ILE A 350 29.77 15.47 2.72
N LEU A 351 28.92 15.60 3.73
CA LEU A 351 27.55 16.10 3.53
C LEU A 351 27.55 17.52 2.93
N ALA A 352 28.38 18.41 3.48
CA ALA A 352 28.53 19.77 2.97
C ALA A 352 29.04 19.79 1.52
N GLY A 353 30.03 18.95 1.17
CA GLY A 353 30.55 18.80 -0.19
C GLY A 353 29.50 18.32 -1.18
N ALA A 354 28.55 17.48 -0.74
CA ALA A 354 27.41 17.04 -1.54
C ALA A 354 26.28 18.09 -1.58
N GLY A 355 26.39 19.21 -0.86
CA GLY A 355 25.36 20.25 -0.76
C GLY A 355 24.17 19.81 0.11
N ILE A 356 24.38 18.89 1.05
CA ILE A 356 23.35 18.38 1.95
C ILE A 356 23.43 19.13 3.28
N SER A 357 22.34 19.80 3.65
CA SER A 357 22.23 20.52 4.92
C SER A 357 21.70 19.62 6.02
N ILE A 358 22.19 19.83 7.24
CA ILE A 358 21.79 19.08 8.44
C ILE A 358 20.68 19.84 9.16
N ASP A 359 19.58 19.16 9.50
CA ASP A 359 18.47 19.70 10.30
C ASP A 359 18.71 19.45 11.80
N ALA A 360 19.07 18.22 12.17
CA ALA A 360 19.36 17.85 13.54
C ALA A 360 20.47 16.80 13.61
N MET A 361 21.16 16.76 14.73
CA MET A 361 22.21 15.80 14.98
C MET A 361 22.21 15.38 16.46
N LEU A 362 22.46 14.10 16.70
CA LEU A 362 22.63 13.54 18.04
C LEU A 362 23.83 12.60 18.02
N GLN A 363 24.75 12.80 18.96
CA GLN A 363 25.85 11.88 19.28
C GLN A 363 25.82 11.58 20.77
N ARG A 364 25.99 10.33 21.14
CA ARG A 364 26.10 9.89 22.51
C ARG A 364 27.53 9.46 22.79
N GLU A 365 27.91 9.36 24.10
CA GLU A 365 29.15 8.78 24.47
C GLU A 365 29.21 7.29 24.10
N ALA A 366 30.41 6.79 23.75
CA ALA A 366 30.55 5.41 23.29
C ALA A 366 30.11 4.39 24.37
N ASP A 367 30.39 4.66 25.64
CA ASP A 367 29.98 3.81 26.76
C ASP A 367 28.44 3.71 26.93
N GLU A 368 27.68 4.74 26.52
CA GLU A 368 26.23 4.72 26.54
C GLU A 368 25.61 3.85 25.43
N VAL A 369 26.37 3.65 24.35
CA VAL A 369 25.90 2.90 23.15
C VAL A 369 26.40 1.46 23.19
N GLY A 370 27.71 1.25 23.38
CA GLY A 370 28.38 -0.05 23.31
C GLY A 370 28.77 -0.68 24.65
N GLY A 371 28.51 0.01 25.77
CA GLY A 371 28.94 -0.41 27.10
C GLY A 371 30.35 0.04 27.47
N GLU A 372 30.77 -0.24 28.72
CA GLU A 372 32.03 0.21 29.26
C GLU A 372 33.24 -0.22 28.40
N GLY A 373 34.07 0.74 28.01
CA GLY A 373 35.24 0.54 27.15
C GLY A 373 34.95 0.48 25.66
N ALA A 374 33.74 0.82 25.21
CA ALA A 374 33.42 0.93 23.80
C ALA A 374 34.22 2.05 23.11
N THR A 375 34.68 1.78 21.88
CA THR A 375 35.45 2.73 21.06
C THR A 375 34.66 3.30 19.89
N GLN A 376 33.39 2.90 19.77
CA GLN A 376 32.50 3.33 18.70
C GLN A 376 31.22 3.89 19.30
N THR A 377 30.67 4.89 18.64
CA THR A 377 29.38 5.50 19.00
C THR A 377 28.47 5.65 17.80
N ASP A 378 27.18 5.84 18.08
CA ASP A 378 26.20 6.17 17.04
C ASP A 378 26.15 7.69 16.83
N LEU A 379 26.35 8.10 15.59
CA LEU A 379 26.10 9.45 15.11
C LEU A 379 24.79 9.47 14.33
N ILE A 380 23.77 10.15 14.86
CA ILE A 380 22.46 10.28 14.25
C ILE A 380 22.35 11.64 13.57
N ILE A 381 21.96 11.65 12.31
CA ILE A 381 21.82 12.88 11.53
C ILE A 381 20.43 12.89 10.86
N LEU A 382 19.71 13.97 11.02
CA LEU A 382 18.56 14.33 10.18
C LEU A 382 18.97 15.38 9.18
N THR A 383 18.64 15.21 7.90
CA THR A 383 18.98 16.16 6.86
C THR A 383 17.77 17.00 6.43
N HIS A 384 18.03 18.15 5.86
CA HIS A 384 17.06 18.83 5.00
C HIS A 384 16.86 18.04 3.69
N ASP A 385 15.86 18.44 2.90
CA ASP A 385 15.58 17.82 1.61
C ASP A 385 16.80 17.87 0.67
N CYS A 386 17.13 16.72 0.11
CA CYS A 386 18.15 16.59 -0.92
C CYS A 386 17.75 15.51 -1.94
N VAL A 387 18.40 15.54 -3.09
CA VAL A 387 18.20 14.53 -4.12
C VAL A 387 18.84 13.21 -3.68
N GLU A 388 18.11 12.10 -3.82
CA GLU A 388 18.59 10.75 -3.45
C GLU A 388 19.95 10.39 -4.03
N ALA A 389 20.22 10.71 -5.32
CA ALA A 389 21.50 10.46 -5.95
C ALA A 389 22.69 11.10 -5.20
N LYS A 390 22.50 12.33 -4.69
CA LYS A 390 23.53 13.01 -3.89
C LYS A 390 23.74 12.38 -2.52
N MET A 391 22.65 11.93 -1.88
CA MET A 391 22.72 11.19 -0.63
C MET A 391 23.48 9.88 -0.82
N ASN A 392 23.20 9.13 -1.89
CA ASN A 392 23.89 7.88 -2.18
C ASN A 392 25.40 8.08 -2.42
N GLU A 393 25.80 9.15 -3.11
CA GLU A 393 27.20 9.53 -3.28
C GLU A 393 27.87 9.86 -1.94
N ALA A 394 27.20 10.63 -1.08
CA ALA A 394 27.69 10.97 0.25
C ALA A 394 27.82 9.73 1.13
N MET A 395 26.82 8.82 1.11
CA MET A 395 26.87 7.56 1.84
C MET A 395 28.04 6.68 1.42
N ALA A 396 28.30 6.55 0.12
CA ALA A 396 29.44 5.80 -0.40
C ALA A 396 30.79 6.39 0.09
N GLN A 397 30.90 7.71 0.15
CA GLN A 397 32.11 8.38 0.69
C GLN A 397 32.27 8.17 2.19
N MET A 398 31.17 8.23 2.96
CA MET A 398 31.21 7.97 4.41
C MET A 398 31.56 6.52 4.74
N GLN A 399 31.09 5.56 3.93
CA GLN A 399 31.44 4.14 4.10
C GLN A 399 32.91 3.83 3.77
N ALA A 400 33.58 4.70 3.04
CA ALA A 400 35.00 4.56 2.70
C ALA A 400 35.97 5.18 3.74
N LEU A 401 35.44 5.83 4.77
CA LEU A 401 36.23 6.39 5.89
C LEU A 401 36.73 5.32 6.85
#